data_c97b1780696af78031b927eb444a2e04
#
_entry.id   c97b1780696af78031b927eb444a2e04
#
_cell.length_a   1.000
_cell.length_b   1.000
_cell.length_c   1.000
_cell.angle_alpha   90.00
_cell.angle_beta   90.00
_cell.angle_gamma   90.00
#
_symmetry.space_group_name_H-M   'P 1'
#
loop_
_entity.id
_entity.type
_entity.pdbx_description
1 polymer ?
#
loop_
_entity_poly.entity_id
_entity_poly.type
_entity_poly.pdbx_seq_one_letter_code
_entity_poly.pdbx_strand_id
1 'polypeptide(L)'
;MEINLKRPLCFFDLETTGVNVVKDRIVEISIIKILPNNQEESKTWLINPEIKIPKVVSAIHGITDEMVKDKPNFKEFSNEIYEFIEGCDLAGFNSNKFDIPLLAEELLRSEIDFDLSKIKTIDVQNIFHKMEKRTLSAAYKFYCGKEHEDAHSSMSDTRVTYEVFLAPVSYTHLTLPTKRIV
;
A
#
# COMPACT_ATOMS: atom_id res chain seq x y z
N MET A 1 10.41 -19.03 6.88
CA MET A 1 10.55 -19.20 5.40
C MET A 1 11.72 -18.35 4.98
N GLU A 2 12.74 -18.93 4.35
CA GLU A 2 13.91 -18.17 3.88
C GLU A 2 13.65 -17.67 2.48
N ILE A 3 13.97 -16.38 2.23
CA ILE A 3 13.86 -15.77 0.91
C ILE A 3 15.25 -15.80 0.28
N ASN A 4 15.39 -16.35 -0.91
CA ASN A 4 16.67 -16.36 -1.62
C ASN A 4 16.85 -15.05 -2.41
N LEU A 5 17.40 -14.04 -1.74
CA LEU A 5 17.64 -12.71 -2.29
C LEU A 5 19.06 -12.62 -2.87
N LYS A 6 19.18 -12.04 -4.07
CA LYS A 6 20.48 -11.65 -4.65
C LYS A 6 20.92 -10.24 -4.26
N ARG A 7 19.98 -9.39 -3.88
CA ARG A 7 20.15 -8.00 -3.42
C ARG A 7 19.28 -7.81 -2.19
N PRO A 8 19.60 -6.86 -1.30
CA PRO A 8 18.69 -6.51 -0.23
C PRO A 8 17.33 -6.07 -0.77
N LEU A 9 16.27 -6.34 -0.01
CA LEU A 9 14.89 -5.98 -0.33
C LEU A 9 14.32 -5.13 0.80
N CYS A 10 13.91 -3.90 0.49
CA CYS A 10 13.25 -2.98 1.40
C CYS A 10 11.74 -3.05 1.22
N PHE A 11 11.02 -3.50 2.23
CA PHE A 11 9.58 -3.30 2.35
C PHE A 11 9.34 -1.95 3.00
N PHE A 12 8.48 -1.13 2.43
CA PHE A 12 8.20 0.19 3.00
C PHE A 12 6.76 0.62 2.79
N ASP A 13 6.34 1.54 3.63
CA ASP A 13 5.03 2.18 3.59
C ASP A 13 5.17 3.65 3.99
N LEU A 14 4.29 4.50 3.47
CA LEU A 14 4.31 5.95 3.66
C LEU A 14 2.99 6.44 4.27
N GLU A 15 3.11 7.29 5.30
CA GLU A 15 2.01 8.17 5.68
C GLU A 15 2.27 9.58 5.12
N THR A 16 1.22 10.22 4.62
CA THR A 16 1.36 11.42 3.79
C THR A 16 0.30 12.47 4.12
N THR A 17 0.47 13.69 3.62
CA THR A 17 -0.55 14.75 3.75
C THR A 17 -1.75 14.56 2.83
N GLY A 18 -1.67 13.62 1.88
CA GLY A 18 -2.73 13.31 0.92
C GLY A 18 -2.23 12.37 -0.19
N VAL A 19 -2.98 12.25 -1.27
CA VAL A 19 -2.74 11.24 -2.32
C VAL A 19 -2.15 11.79 -3.64
N ASN A 20 -1.78 13.06 -3.67
CA ASN A 20 -1.22 13.69 -4.87
C ASN A 20 0.30 13.69 -4.81
N VAL A 21 0.94 12.86 -5.62
CA VAL A 21 2.40 12.67 -5.67
C VAL A 21 3.19 13.99 -5.82
N VAL A 22 2.65 14.96 -6.56
CA VAL A 22 3.35 16.23 -6.83
C VAL A 22 3.14 17.28 -5.74
N LYS A 23 2.01 17.24 -5.01
CA LYS A 23 1.62 18.30 -4.06
C LYS A 23 1.75 17.88 -2.61
N ASP A 24 1.52 16.61 -2.36
CA ASP A 24 1.54 16.09 -1.00
C ASP A 24 2.96 15.73 -0.56
N ARG A 25 3.12 15.58 0.74
CA ARG A 25 4.40 15.39 1.40
C ARG A 25 4.35 14.17 2.31
N ILE A 26 5.48 13.51 2.49
CA ILE A 26 5.63 12.42 3.45
C ILE A 26 5.62 12.98 4.87
N VAL A 27 4.83 12.38 5.77
CA VAL A 27 4.83 12.67 7.22
C VAL A 27 5.46 11.54 8.03
N GLU A 28 5.45 10.31 7.51
CA GLU A 28 6.17 9.17 8.09
C GLU A 28 6.61 8.22 6.98
N ILE A 29 7.78 7.64 7.11
CA ILE A 29 8.25 6.52 6.31
C ILE A 29 8.76 5.42 7.22
N SER A 30 8.26 4.20 7.04
CA SER A 30 8.74 3.00 7.73
C SER A 30 9.33 2.02 6.72
N ILE A 31 10.51 1.50 7.01
CA ILE A 31 11.22 0.57 6.13
C ILE A 31 11.68 -0.65 6.94
N ILE A 32 11.43 -1.84 6.39
CA ILE A 32 12.03 -3.12 6.80
C ILE A 32 12.93 -3.60 5.68
N LYS A 33 14.21 -3.72 5.94
CA LYS A 33 15.23 -4.17 4.99
C LYS A 33 15.65 -5.59 5.29
N ILE A 34 15.48 -6.47 4.33
CA ILE A 34 15.90 -7.87 4.41
C ILE A 34 17.18 -8.03 3.59
N LEU A 35 18.24 -8.45 4.25
CA LEU A 35 19.53 -8.73 3.62
C LEU A 35 19.56 -10.13 2.96
N PRO A 36 20.48 -10.39 2.02
CA PRO A 36 20.61 -11.71 1.39
C PRO A 36 20.89 -12.87 2.36
N ASN A 37 21.40 -12.58 3.54
CA ASN A 37 21.61 -13.54 4.63
C ASN A 37 20.37 -13.71 5.55
N ASN A 38 19.23 -13.17 5.16
CA ASN A 38 17.96 -13.11 5.90
C ASN A 38 18.01 -12.33 7.22
N GLN A 39 19.04 -11.51 7.45
CA GLN A 39 19.02 -10.54 8.54
C GLN A 39 18.04 -9.41 8.21
N GLU A 40 17.35 -8.90 9.24
CA GLU A 40 16.38 -7.83 9.16
C GLU A 40 16.92 -6.59 9.86
N GLU A 41 16.77 -5.44 9.18
CA GLU A 41 16.98 -4.11 9.75
C GLU A 41 15.70 -3.33 9.56
N SER A 42 15.28 -2.52 10.53
CA SER A 42 14.10 -1.69 10.40
C SER A 42 14.31 -0.29 10.93
N LYS A 43 13.67 0.68 10.29
CA LYS A 43 13.73 2.08 10.68
C LYS A 43 12.47 2.82 10.30
N THR A 44 12.07 3.76 11.17
CA THR A 44 10.95 4.68 10.94
C THR A 44 11.42 6.10 11.14
N TRP A 45 11.03 7.00 10.23
CA TRP A 45 11.28 8.44 10.32
C TRP A 45 9.93 9.16 10.37
N LEU A 46 9.73 9.93 11.43
CA LEU A 46 8.63 10.88 11.53
C LEU A 46 9.12 12.24 11.03
N ILE A 47 8.41 12.82 10.04
CA ILE A 47 8.90 13.90 9.20
C ILE A 47 7.97 15.11 9.29
N ASN A 48 8.55 16.29 9.42
CA ASN A 48 7.80 17.54 9.27
C ASN A 48 7.55 17.80 7.77
N PRO A 49 6.30 17.75 7.31
CA PRO A 49 5.98 17.95 5.89
C PRO A 49 6.07 19.42 5.46
N GLU A 50 6.28 20.38 6.38
CA GLU A 50 6.30 21.84 6.16
C GLU A 50 5.01 22.41 5.56
N ILE A 51 3.99 21.58 5.43
CA ILE A 51 2.63 21.97 5.03
C ILE A 51 1.62 21.37 6.02
N LYS A 52 0.43 21.97 6.07
CA LYS A 52 -0.61 21.52 6.98
C LYS A 52 -1.13 20.13 6.61
N ILE A 53 -1.23 19.25 7.60
CA ILE A 53 -1.86 17.94 7.47
C ILE A 53 -3.39 18.12 7.54
N PRO A 54 -4.16 17.73 6.49
CA PRO A 54 -5.60 17.83 6.54
C PRO A 54 -6.20 16.98 7.67
N LYS A 55 -7.18 17.49 8.40
CA LYS A 55 -7.80 16.77 9.53
C LYS A 55 -8.34 15.40 9.15
N VAL A 56 -8.87 15.25 7.93
CA VAL A 56 -9.40 13.98 7.44
C VAL A 56 -8.29 12.95 7.24
N VAL A 57 -7.10 13.39 6.91
CA VAL A 57 -5.90 12.54 6.71
C VAL A 57 -5.30 12.18 8.06
N SER A 58 -5.14 13.16 8.98
CA SER A 58 -4.74 12.89 10.37
C SER A 58 -5.67 11.88 11.06
N ALA A 59 -6.97 11.91 10.75
CA ALA A 59 -7.93 10.95 11.31
C ALA A 59 -7.72 9.50 10.79
N ILE A 60 -7.03 9.32 9.67
CA ILE A 60 -6.73 8.01 9.08
C ILE A 60 -5.47 7.42 9.74
N HIS A 61 -4.34 8.14 9.69
CA HIS A 61 -3.05 7.62 10.16
C HIS A 61 -2.67 8.07 11.59
N GLY A 62 -3.44 8.99 12.19
CA GLY A 62 -3.22 9.44 13.58
C GLY A 62 -2.13 10.50 13.77
N ILE A 63 -1.36 10.83 12.74
CA ILE A 63 -0.28 11.83 12.82
C ILE A 63 -0.88 13.23 12.65
N THR A 64 -0.51 14.15 13.54
CA THR A 64 -1.00 15.54 13.56
C THR A 64 0.13 16.53 13.35
N ASP A 65 -0.21 17.77 12.93
CA ASP A 65 0.76 18.85 12.81
C ASP A 65 1.61 19.03 14.08
N GLU A 66 0.99 18.86 15.26
CA GLU A 66 1.66 19.01 16.56
C GLU A 66 2.74 17.93 16.79
N MET A 67 2.51 16.72 16.30
CA MET A 67 3.47 15.60 16.45
C MET A 67 4.72 15.77 15.58
N VAL A 68 4.61 16.49 14.47
CA VAL A 68 5.68 16.63 13.47
C VAL A 68 6.34 18.00 13.45
N LYS A 69 5.78 19.01 14.12
CA LYS A 69 6.27 20.41 14.04
C LYS A 69 7.75 20.60 14.40
N ASP A 70 8.24 19.82 15.36
CA ASP A 70 9.62 19.86 15.84
C ASP A 70 10.49 18.73 15.27
N LYS A 71 10.00 18.03 14.26
CA LYS A 71 10.74 16.98 13.56
C LYS A 71 11.51 17.58 12.39
N PRO A 72 12.64 16.95 12.01
CA PRO A 72 13.31 17.30 10.75
C PRO A 72 12.37 17.14 9.56
N ASN A 73 12.58 17.98 8.53
CA ASN A 73 11.86 17.81 7.26
C ASN A 73 12.48 16.69 6.41
N PHE A 74 11.86 16.39 5.27
CA PHE A 74 12.32 15.29 4.42
C PHE A 74 13.75 15.55 3.89
N LYS A 75 14.10 16.78 3.54
CA LYS A 75 15.42 17.12 3.04
C LYS A 75 16.52 16.83 4.06
N GLU A 76 16.26 17.06 5.34
CA GLU A 76 17.21 16.77 6.43
C GLU A 76 17.44 15.27 6.62
N PHE A 77 16.40 14.42 6.37
CA PHE A 77 16.50 12.96 6.44
C PHE A 77 16.88 12.30 5.10
N SER A 78 16.85 13.03 4.00
CA SER A 78 16.91 12.45 2.65
C SER A 78 18.15 11.61 2.40
N ASN A 79 19.34 12.06 2.84
CA ASN A 79 20.57 11.28 2.70
C ASN A 79 20.50 9.97 3.51
N GLU A 80 20.03 10.04 4.74
CA GLU A 80 19.93 8.87 5.62
C GLU A 80 18.92 7.83 5.08
N ILE A 81 17.76 8.30 4.58
CA ILE A 81 16.76 7.46 3.94
C ILE A 81 17.33 6.84 2.67
N TYR A 82 18.00 7.64 1.84
CA TYR A 82 18.60 7.16 0.60
C TYR A 82 19.69 6.10 0.85
N GLU A 83 20.62 6.34 1.78
CA GLU A 83 21.67 5.39 2.18
C GLU A 83 21.05 4.07 2.69
N PHE A 84 19.91 4.16 3.40
CA PHE A 84 19.24 2.97 3.90
C PHE A 84 18.65 2.10 2.78
N ILE A 85 18.17 2.70 1.67
CA ILE A 85 17.57 1.98 0.52
C ILE A 85 18.53 1.79 -0.66
N GLU A 86 19.69 2.44 -0.65
CA GLU A 86 20.64 2.35 -1.75
C GLU A 86 21.06 0.90 -2.03
N GLY A 87 21.06 0.52 -3.30
CA GLY A 87 21.39 -0.84 -3.73
C GLY A 87 20.34 -1.90 -3.43
N CYS A 88 19.20 -1.54 -2.85
CA CYS A 88 18.08 -2.45 -2.57
C CYS A 88 17.09 -2.51 -3.74
N ASP A 89 16.34 -3.60 -3.80
CA ASP A 89 15.05 -3.64 -4.48
C ASP A 89 13.96 -3.15 -3.51
N LEU A 90 12.82 -2.63 -4.03
CA LEU A 90 11.75 -2.08 -3.21
C LEU A 90 10.49 -2.93 -3.26
N ALA A 91 9.80 -3.07 -2.13
CA ALA A 91 8.53 -3.75 -2.03
C ALA A 91 7.53 -2.96 -1.17
N GLY A 92 6.24 -3.07 -1.48
CA GLY A 92 5.17 -2.47 -0.70
C GLY A 92 3.80 -2.97 -1.17
N PHE A 93 2.74 -2.48 -0.55
CA PHE A 93 1.38 -2.84 -0.94
C PHE A 93 0.74 -1.68 -1.73
N ASN A 94 0.40 -1.90 -3.00
CA ASN A 94 -0.03 -0.86 -3.96
C ASN A 94 1.03 0.23 -4.21
N SER A 95 2.27 -0.04 -3.85
CA SER A 95 3.37 0.92 -3.80
C SER A 95 3.81 1.44 -5.17
N ASN A 96 3.64 0.65 -6.23
CA ASN A 96 4.01 1.06 -7.60
C ASN A 96 3.20 2.28 -8.10
N LYS A 97 2.01 2.50 -7.56
CA LYS A 97 1.12 3.59 -8.00
C LYS A 97 1.27 4.86 -7.17
N PHE A 98 1.74 4.76 -5.94
CA PHE A 98 1.77 5.89 -5.02
C PHE A 98 3.09 6.03 -4.25
N ASP A 99 3.44 5.06 -3.40
CA ASP A 99 4.58 5.20 -2.47
C ASP A 99 5.91 5.39 -3.19
N ILE A 100 6.20 4.56 -4.21
CA ILE A 100 7.44 4.65 -4.98
C ILE A 100 7.53 5.97 -5.75
N PRO A 101 6.50 6.42 -6.49
CA PRO A 101 6.49 7.73 -7.13
C PRO A 101 6.67 8.89 -6.14
N LEU A 102 6.01 8.86 -4.97
CA LEU A 102 6.11 9.94 -4.00
C LEU A 102 7.49 9.96 -3.32
N LEU A 103 8.05 8.81 -2.97
CA LEU A 103 9.42 8.73 -2.44
C LEU A 103 10.44 9.26 -3.44
N ALA A 104 10.32 8.90 -4.72
CA ALA A 104 11.19 9.41 -5.78
C ALA A 104 11.05 10.93 -5.94
N GLU A 105 9.84 11.47 -5.87
CA GLU A 105 9.58 12.91 -5.93
C GLU A 105 10.20 13.65 -4.75
N GLU A 106 10.09 13.13 -3.53
CA GLU A 106 10.70 13.74 -2.34
C GLU A 106 12.23 13.70 -2.37
N LEU A 107 12.82 12.59 -2.85
CA LEU A 107 14.26 12.49 -3.05
C LEU A 107 14.75 13.49 -4.13
N LEU A 108 14.00 13.61 -5.24
CA LEU A 108 14.29 14.58 -6.29
C LEU A 108 14.24 16.02 -5.78
N ARG A 109 13.24 16.39 -4.98
CA ARG A 109 13.13 17.70 -4.30
C ARG A 109 14.30 17.96 -3.37
N SER A 110 14.88 16.90 -2.82
CA SER A 110 16.06 16.95 -1.95
C SER A 110 17.38 16.90 -2.72
N GLU A 111 17.33 17.02 -4.05
CA GLU A 111 18.50 17.00 -4.96
C GLU A 111 19.23 15.65 -4.98
N ILE A 112 18.54 14.54 -4.62
CA ILE A 112 19.08 13.18 -4.69
C ILE A 112 18.56 12.51 -5.97
N ASP A 113 19.50 12.06 -6.81
CA ASP A 113 19.19 11.31 -8.03
C ASP A 113 18.88 9.85 -7.68
N PHE A 114 17.60 9.54 -7.62
CA PHE A 114 17.09 8.19 -7.34
C PHE A 114 16.67 7.49 -8.64
N ASP A 115 17.59 6.77 -9.26
CA ASP A 115 17.38 6.09 -10.53
C ASP A 115 16.58 4.78 -10.36
N LEU A 116 15.27 4.88 -10.52
CA LEU A 116 14.34 3.74 -10.45
C LEU A 116 14.60 2.65 -11.51
N SER A 117 15.33 2.95 -12.60
CA SER A 117 15.63 1.96 -13.64
C SER A 117 16.61 0.87 -13.16
N LYS A 118 17.36 1.15 -12.11
CA LYS A 118 18.37 0.24 -11.53
C LYS A 118 17.84 -0.71 -10.46
N ILE A 119 16.59 -0.54 -10.04
CA ILE A 119 15.97 -1.33 -8.98
C ILE A 119 14.76 -2.10 -9.50
N LYS A 120 14.43 -3.19 -8.82
CA LYS A 120 13.18 -3.92 -9.06
C LYS A 120 12.15 -3.48 -8.02
N THR A 121 10.91 -3.37 -8.47
CA THR A 121 9.79 -3.05 -7.58
C THR A 121 8.84 -4.24 -7.48
N ILE A 122 8.48 -4.61 -6.26
CA ILE A 122 7.57 -5.72 -5.96
C ILE A 122 6.33 -5.15 -5.29
N ASP A 123 5.21 -5.15 -6.02
CA ASP A 123 3.93 -4.76 -5.46
C ASP A 123 3.20 -6.00 -4.94
N VAL A 124 3.11 -6.10 -3.61
CA VAL A 124 2.48 -7.24 -2.93
C VAL A 124 0.99 -7.32 -3.24
N GLN A 125 0.31 -6.19 -3.49
CA GLN A 125 -1.08 -6.20 -3.95
C GLN A 125 -1.22 -6.93 -5.28
N ASN A 126 -0.27 -6.76 -6.21
CA ASN A 126 -0.28 -7.47 -7.49
C ASN A 126 -0.09 -8.99 -7.30
N ILE A 127 0.73 -9.41 -6.33
CA ILE A 127 0.89 -10.82 -5.97
C ILE A 127 -0.44 -11.35 -5.41
N PHE A 128 -1.02 -10.64 -4.44
CA PHE A 128 -2.32 -10.98 -3.85
C PHE A 128 -3.40 -11.13 -4.94
N HIS A 129 -3.49 -10.15 -5.86
CA HIS A 129 -4.48 -10.18 -6.95
C HIS A 129 -4.29 -11.33 -7.96
N LYS A 130 -3.05 -11.83 -8.11
CA LYS A 130 -2.77 -13.00 -8.96
C LYS A 130 -3.06 -14.32 -8.26
N MET A 131 -2.87 -14.37 -6.96
CA MET A 131 -3.10 -15.58 -6.15
C MET A 131 -4.59 -15.78 -5.85
N GLU A 132 -5.33 -14.70 -5.61
CA GLU A 132 -6.76 -14.73 -5.33
C GLU A 132 -7.58 -14.66 -6.61
N LYS A 133 -8.34 -15.73 -6.90
CA LYS A 133 -9.26 -15.78 -8.04
C LYS A 133 -10.42 -14.81 -7.80
N ARG A 134 -10.51 -13.75 -8.60
CA ARG A 134 -11.60 -12.75 -8.54
C ARG A 134 -12.70 -13.09 -9.51
N THR A 135 -13.25 -14.29 -9.40
CA THR A 135 -14.37 -14.80 -10.22
C THR A 135 -15.59 -14.98 -9.35
N LEU A 136 -16.78 -15.00 -9.98
CA LEU A 136 -18.04 -15.30 -9.29
C LEU A 136 -17.99 -16.66 -8.61
N SER A 137 -17.40 -17.68 -9.25
CA SER A 137 -17.22 -19.02 -8.68
C SER A 137 -16.33 -19.01 -7.44
N ALA A 138 -15.23 -18.21 -7.43
CA ALA A 138 -14.38 -18.08 -6.26
C ALA A 138 -15.11 -17.37 -5.11
N ALA A 139 -15.88 -16.33 -5.40
CA ALA A 139 -16.70 -15.65 -4.40
C ALA A 139 -17.77 -16.60 -3.83
N TYR A 140 -18.41 -17.40 -4.69
CA TYR A 140 -19.41 -18.37 -4.26
C TYR A 140 -18.85 -19.44 -3.32
N LYS A 141 -17.67 -19.96 -3.68
CA LYS A 141 -16.96 -20.91 -2.82
C LYS A 141 -16.56 -20.27 -1.48
N PHE A 142 -16.04 -19.05 -1.51
CA PHE A 142 -15.57 -18.34 -0.31
C PHE A 142 -16.72 -17.98 0.65
N TYR A 143 -17.79 -17.36 0.13
CA TYR A 143 -18.88 -16.84 0.96
C TYR A 143 -19.98 -17.87 1.24
N CYS A 144 -20.24 -18.80 0.32
CA CYS A 144 -21.34 -19.77 0.42
C CYS A 144 -20.86 -21.21 0.66
N GLY A 145 -19.55 -21.49 0.55
CA GLY A 145 -19.00 -22.84 0.70
C GLY A 145 -19.42 -23.83 -0.40
N LYS A 146 -19.89 -23.33 -1.55
CA LYS A 146 -20.46 -24.11 -2.64
C LYS A 146 -19.65 -23.98 -3.93
N GLU A 147 -19.68 -24.98 -4.79
CA GLU A 147 -19.12 -24.92 -6.14
C GLU A 147 -20.14 -24.38 -7.15
N HIS A 148 -19.65 -23.64 -8.15
CA HIS A 148 -20.47 -23.09 -9.22
C HIS A 148 -20.37 -24.00 -10.45
N GLU A 149 -21.24 -25.03 -10.53
CA GLU A 149 -21.15 -26.10 -11.54
C GLU A 149 -21.53 -25.61 -12.95
N ASP A 150 -22.56 -24.76 -13.07
CA ASP A 150 -23.06 -24.26 -14.36
C ASP A 150 -22.62 -22.82 -14.65
N ALA A 151 -21.34 -22.50 -14.45
CA ALA A 151 -20.78 -21.21 -14.78
C ALA A 151 -20.97 -20.87 -16.27
N HIS A 152 -21.26 -19.60 -16.56
CA HIS A 152 -21.59 -19.04 -17.88
C HIS A 152 -23.03 -19.31 -18.37
N SER A 153 -23.89 -19.83 -17.52
CA SER A 153 -25.34 -19.77 -17.72
C SER A 153 -25.88 -18.51 -17.03
N SER A 154 -26.56 -17.63 -17.76
CA SER A 154 -27.05 -16.36 -17.20
C SER A 154 -27.93 -16.54 -15.97
N MET A 155 -28.80 -17.57 -15.96
CA MET A 155 -29.66 -17.88 -14.79
C MET A 155 -28.84 -18.39 -13.62
N SER A 156 -27.87 -19.28 -13.86
CA SER A 156 -26.98 -19.80 -12.81
C SER A 156 -26.11 -18.67 -12.23
N ASP A 157 -25.48 -17.88 -13.09
CA ASP A 157 -24.67 -16.74 -12.66
C ASP A 157 -25.48 -15.70 -11.86
N THR A 158 -26.73 -15.43 -12.28
CA THR A 158 -27.64 -14.54 -11.54
C THR A 158 -28.00 -15.12 -10.18
N ARG A 159 -28.30 -16.42 -10.11
CA ARG A 159 -28.61 -17.10 -8.84
C ARG A 159 -27.41 -17.06 -7.88
N VAL A 160 -26.24 -17.42 -8.37
CA VAL A 160 -24.99 -17.39 -7.60
C VAL A 160 -24.66 -15.97 -7.14
N THR A 161 -24.83 -14.97 -8.00
CA THR A 161 -24.63 -13.56 -7.62
C THR A 161 -25.56 -13.15 -6.48
N TYR A 162 -26.83 -13.57 -6.52
CA TYR A 162 -27.78 -13.31 -5.45
C TYR A 162 -27.39 -14.02 -4.14
N GLU A 163 -26.98 -15.28 -4.19
CA GLU A 163 -26.55 -16.01 -3.00
C GLU A 163 -25.27 -15.41 -2.38
N VAL A 164 -24.30 -15.03 -3.21
CA VAL A 164 -23.07 -14.32 -2.77
C VAL A 164 -23.42 -12.97 -2.13
N PHE A 165 -24.41 -12.25 -2.67
CA PHE A 165 -24.86 -10.97 -2.08
C PHE A 165 -25.49 -11.20 -0.69
N LEU A 166 -26.27 -12.26 -0.49
CA LEU A 166 -26.92 -12.55 0.78
C LEU A 166 -25.95 -13.03 1.87
N ALA A 167 -24.90 -13.74 1.51
CA ALA A 167 -23.98 -14.36 2.47
C ALA A 167 -23.28 -13.32 3.39
N PRO A 168 -22.66 -12.22 2.89
CA PRO A 168 -22.10 -11.18 3.76
C PRO A 168 -23.16 -10.43 4.56
N VAL A 169 -24.38 -10.25 4.02
CA VAL A 169 -25.48 -9.57 4.72
C VAL A 169 -25.93 -10.34 5.97
N SER A 170 -25.77 -11.66 5.98
CA SER A 170 -26.08 -12.49 7.16
C SER A 170 -25.01 -12.38 8.27
N TYR A 171 -23.79 -11.98 7.95
CA TYR A 171 -22.66 -11.83 8.90
C TYR A 171 -22.49 -10.41 9.45
N THR A 172 -23.02 -9.42 8.76
CA THR A 172 -22.93 -8.02 9.19
C THR A 172 -24.30 -7.38 9.06
N HIS A 173 -24.75 -6.64 10.09
CA HIS A 173 -25.85 -5.70 9.97
C HIS A 173 -25.40 -4.52 9.09
N LEU A 174 -25.03 -4.81 7.82
CA LEU A 174 -24.69 -3.80 6.84
C LEU A 174 -25.96 -3.08 6.42
N THR A 175 -26.22 -1.95 7.05
CA THR A 175 -26.99 -0.90 6.41
C THR A 175 -26.20 -0.51 5.15
N LEU A 176 -26.65 -0.94 3.98
CA LEU A 176 -26.11 -0.48 2.70
C LEU A 176 -26.17 1.04 2.70
N PRO A 177 -25.04 1.75 2.50
CA PRO A 177 -25.10 3.19 2.34
C PRO A 177 -25.93 3.47 1.09
N THR A 178 -27.15 3.97 1.26
CA THR A 178 -28.01 4.46 0.20
C THR A 178 -27.45 5.79 -0.35
N LYS A 179 -26.24 5.78 -0.90
CA LYS A 179 -25.80 6.84 -1.77
C LYS A 179 -26.29 6.52 -3.17
N ARG A 180 -27.34 7.24 -3.60
CA ARG A 180 -27.68 7.35 -5.03
C ARG A 180 -26.42 7.69 -5.79
N ILE A 181 -26.02 6.79 -6.68
CA ILE A 181 -25.11 7.12 -7.78
C ILE A 181 -26.01 7.87 -8.77
N VAL A 182 -25.84 9.18 -8.88
CA VAL A 182 -26.40 10.02 -9.94
C VAL A 182 -25.28 10.20 -10.94
#